data_8b323ca090dd19882a03282157cc2071
#
_entry.id   8b323ca090dd19882a03282157cc2071
#
_cell.length_a   1.000
_cell.length_b   1.000
_cell.length_c   1.000
_cell.angle_alpha   90.00
_cell.angle_beta   90.00
_cell.angle_gamma   90.00
#
_symmetry.space_group_name_H-M   'P 1'
#
loop_
_entity.id
_entity.type
_entity.pdbx_description
1 polymer ?
#
loop_
_entity_poly.entity_id
_entity_poly.type
_entity_poly.pdbx_seq_one_letter_code
_entity_poly.pdbx_strand_id
1 'polypeptide(L)'
;MTASIVFFPVGNGDMTLVTLDNDQKLLIDLHVRKAADNDDDDTPDVMADLRERLNRDGQGRLYVDGFLLSHPDKDHISGLETHFHLGPPEDWSKDDDKILIYEMWSSPVVFRRSSKSHTLCSDAKAWAKEARRRVALFRENGMIAGEGDRIQIMGEDEGGKTDDIVGIVVKANETVTKVNENSSGAFEGRLLAPLPQGDDEDTEELLAKNSSSVIIRFSIRGGGIFDKCRFLSGGDAEVAIWERLWDDLGDDNADWLDYDILQAPHHCSWHSLSYDSRSEMGEDAKVCEAARNALGQIRKGAIVVASSKTIDPNDSDPPCDRAKREYISIVDDKNDRFICVADVWEDEERALEYEITASGITKTVKSAAKAATAAMGIGATASQARAHGRADGT
;
A
#
# COMPACT_ATOMS: atom_id res chain seq x y z
N MET A 1 -20.29 -4.64 -5.25
CA MET A 1 -19.47 -5.29 -4.19
C MET A 1 -19.28 -4.35 -3.02
N THR A 2 -18.74 -4.83 -1.90
CA THR A 2 -18.36 -3.97 -0.76
C THR A 2 -16.94 -3.52 -0.98
N ALA A 3 -16.68 -2.22 -0.87
CA ALA A 3 -15.32 -1.70 -0.91
C ALA A 3 -14.57 -2.13 0.36
N SER A 4 -13.25 -2.36 0.25
CA SER A 4 -12.41 -2.74 1.39
C SER A 4 -10.98 -2.27 1.26
N ILE A 5 -10.27 -2.23 2.39
CA ILE A 5 -8.82 -2.01 2.47
C ILE A 5 -8.23 -3.16 3.27
N VAL A 6 -7.22 -3.82 2.69
CA VAL A 6 -6.49 -4.95 3.30
C VAL A 6 -5.04 -4.56 3.48
N PHE A 7 -4.53 -4.67 4.71
CA PHE A 7 -3.13 -4.50 5.05
C PHE A 7 -2.52 -5.87 5.29
N PHE A 8 -1.54 -6.24 4.46
CA PHE A 8 -0.91 -7.56 4.55
C PHE A 8 0.20 -7.61 5.61
N PRO A 9 0.37 -8.74 6.31
CA PRO A 9 1.35 -8.89 7.39
C PRO A 9 2.76 -9.14 6.82
N VAL A 10 3.39 -8.11 6.29
CA VAL A 10 4.69 -8.19 5.61
C VAL A 10 5.90 -7.89 6.52
N GLY A 11 5.67 -7.60 7.81
CA GLY A 11 6.70 -7.10 8.72
C GLY A 11 6.93 -5.61 8.53
N ASN A 12 8.19 -5.14 8.63
CA ASN A 12 8.53 -3.77 8.25
C ASN A 12 8.55 -3.70 6.71
N GLY A 13 7.57 -3.07 6.13
CA GLY A 13 7.32 -2.94 4.72
C GLY A 13 5.84 -2.67 4.46
N ASP A 14 5.50 -2.24 3.27
CA ASP A 14 4.13 -1.94 2.91
C ASP A 14 3.61 -2.88 1.82
N MET A 15 2.38 -3.31 2.00
CA MET A 15 1.57 -3.99 1.00
C MET A 15 0.11 -3.83 1.38
N THR A 16 -0.62 -3.04 0.60
CA THR A 16 -2.02 -2.70 0.87
C THR A 16 -2.87 -2.89 -0.38
N LEU A 17 -3.99 -3.60 -0.27
CA LEU A 17 -4.93 -3.77 -1.37
C LEU A 17 -6.22 -2.98 -1.09
N VAL A 18 -6.52 -2.00 -1.95
CA VAL A 18 -7.79 -1.28 -1.96
C VAL A 18 -8.71 -1.92 -3.00
N THR A 19 -9.84 -2.46 -2.54
CA THR A 19 -10.92 -2.91 -3.42
C THR A 19 -12.01 -1.86 -3.45
N LEU A 20 -12.34 -1.35 -4.64
CA LEU A 20 -13.41 -0.39 -4.83
C LEU A 20 -14.77 -1.10 -4.94
N ASP A 21 -15.88 -0.39 -4.72
CA ASP A 21 -17.23 -1.00 -4.78
C ASP A 21 -17.71 -1.39 -6.19
N ASN A 22 -16.94 -1.00 -7.22
CA ASN A 22 -17.07 -1.48 -8.61
C ASN A 22 -16.14 -2.67 -8.92
N ASP A 23 -15.51 -3.26 -7.90
CA ASP A 23 -14.60 -4.41 -7.96
C ASP A 23 -13.20 -4.15 -8.54
N GLN A 24 -12.85 -2.90 -8.82
CA GLN A 24 -11.48 -2.56 -9.19
C GLN A 24 -10.52 -2.75 -8.01
N LYS A 25 -9.31 -3.23 -8.31
CA LYS A 25 -8.27 -3.54 -7.34
C LYS A 25 -7.08 -2.61 -7.56
N LEU A 26 -6.75 -1.82 -6.54
CA LEU A 26 -5.55 -1.00 -6.51
C LEU A 26 -4.60 -1.57 -5.45
N LEU A 27 -3.46 -2.10 -5.88
CA LEU A 27 -2.37 -2.50 -5.00
C LEU A 27 -1.49 -1.29 -4.72
N ILE A 28 -1.15 -1.05 -3.46
CA ILE A 28 -0.22 -0.02 -3.02
C ILE A 28 0.95 -0.73 -2.36
N ASP A 29 2.11 -0.58 -2.95
CA ASP A 29 3.37 -1.22 -2.57
C ASP A 29 3.32 -2.76 -2.55
N LEU A 30 4.49 -3.38 -2.46
CA LEU A 30 4.67 -4.83 -2.43
C LEU A 30 5.89 -5.20 -1.60
N HIS A 31 5.68 -5.98 -0.55
CA HIS A 31 6.79 -6.53 0.21
C HIS A 31 6.60 -8.04 0.46
N VAL A 32 7.24 -8.86 -0.37
CA VAL A 32 7.24 -10.32 -0.19
C VAL A 32 8.55 -10.73 0.47
N ARG A 33 8.46 -11.28 1.68
CA ARG A 33 9.64 -11.81 2.38
C ARG A 33 10.02 -13.18 1.81
N LYS A 34 11.31 -13.40 1.57
CA LYS A 34 11.80 -14.68 1.02
C LYS A 34 11.42 -15.90 1.86
N ALA A 35 11.24 -15.73 3.17
CA ALA A 35 10.83 -16.81 4.06
C ALA A 35 9.39 -17.27 3.78
N ALA A 36 8.54 -16.43 3.19
CA ALA A 36 7.17 -16.80 2.80
C ALA A 36 7.10 -17.88 1.69
N ASP A 37 8.22 -18.11 0.98
CA ASP A 37 8.33 -19.21 -0.01
C ASP A 37 8.68 -20.57 0.63
N ASN A 38 8.86 -20.62 1.96
CA ASN A 38 9.25 -21.83 2.68
C ASN A 38 8.09 -22.32 3.56
N ASP A 39 7.48 -23.44 3.20
CA ASP A 39 6.36 -24.05 3.92
C ASP A 39 6.66 -24.42 5.39
N ASP A 40 7.95 -24.50 5.77
CA ASP A 40 8.40 -24.79 7.15
C ASP A 40 8.62 -23.50 7.98
N ASP A 41 8.40 -22.30 7.42
CA ASP A 41 8.55 -21.00 8.08
C ASP A 41 7.17 -20.38 8.39
N ASP A 42 7.02 -19.80 9.58
CA ASP A 42 5.76 -19.18 10.02
C ASP A 42 5.49 -17.81 9.35
N THR A 43 6.31 -17.41 8.36
CA THR A 43 6.11 -16.16 7.62
C THR A 43 4.83 -16.24 6.78
N PRO A 44 3.91 -15.26 6.89
CA PRO A 44 2.67 -15.25 6.11
C PRO A 44 2.90 -15.34 4.60
N ASP A 45 2.22 -16.26 3.92
CA ASP A 45 2.16 -16.28 2.46
C ASP A 45 1.17 -15.21 1.96
N VAL A 46 1.66 -13.98 1.92
CA VAL A 46 0.87 -12.81 1.49
C VAL A 46 0.51 -12.87 0.01
N MET A 47 1.28 -13.61 -0.80
CA MET A 47 0.99 -13.75 -2.22
C MET A 47 -0.15 -14.73 -2.49
N ALA A 48 -0.27 -15.81 -1.72
CA ALA A 48 -1.44 -16.68 -1.79
C ALA A 48 -2.72 -15.89 -1.43
N ASP A 49 -2.70 -15.13 -0.32
CA ASP A 49 -3.84 -14.29 0.08
C ASP A 49 -4.17 -13.22 -0.98
N LEU A 50 -3.17 -12.53 -1.54
CA LEU A 50 -3.39 -11.57 -2.63
C LEU A 50 -4.05 -12.25 -3.83
N ARG A 51 -3.52 -13.38 -4.29
CA ARG A 51 -4.03 -14.10 -5.47
C ARG A 51 -5.48 -14.56 -5.31
N GLU A 52 -5.90 -14.96 -4.11
CA GLU A 52 -7.29 -15.31 -3.79
C GLU A 52 -8.25 -14.12 -3.90
N ARG A 53 -7.75 -12.91 -3.68
CA ARG A 53 -8.53 -11.66 -3.74
C ARG A 53 -8.63 -11.05 -5.13
N LEU A 54 -7.74 -11.44 -6.05
CA LEU A 54 -7.67 -10.86 -7.38
C LEU A 54 -8.66 -11.50 -8.35
N ASN A 55 -9.05 -10.71 -9.35
CA ASN A 55 -9.88 -11.15 -10.46
C ASN A 55 -9.02 -11.78 -11.57
N ARG A 56 -9.67 -12.61 -12.41
CA ARG A 56 -9.10 -13.10 -13.66
C ARG A 56 -9.82 -12.46 -14.85
N ASP A 57 -9.04 -12.12 -15.86
CA ASP A 57 -9.58 -11.59 -17.11
C ASP A 57 -10.23 -12.69 -18.00
N GLY A 58 -10.70 -12.29 -19.19
CA GLY A 58 -11.31 -13.23 -20.15
C GLY A 58 -10.37 -14.32 -20.68
N GLN A 59 -9.06 -14.21 -20.45
CA GLN A 59 -8.04 -15.21 -20.78
C GLN A 59 -7.61 -16.05 -19.56
N GLY A 60 -8.21 -15.79 -18.40
CA GLY A 60 -7.91 -16.49 -17.15
C GLY A 60 -6.66 -15.96 -16.40
N ARG A 61 -6.11 -14.81 -16.80
CA ARG A 61 -4.93 -14.20 -16.20
C ARG A 61 -5.32 -13.37 -14.98
N LEU A 62 -4.60 -13.52 -13.86
CA LEU A 62 -4.76 -12.65 -12.69
C LEU A 62 -4.27 -11.25 -13.01
N TYR A 63 -4.95 -10.23 -12.46
CA TYR A 63 -4.54 -8.84 -12.64
C TYR A 63 -4.89 -7.95 -11.44
N VAL A 64 -4.17 -6.83 -11.34
CA VAL A 64 -4.55 -5.65 -10.58
C VAL A 64 -4.91 -4.53 -11.57
N ASP A 65 -6.00 -3.79 -11.31
CA ASP A 65 -6.40 -2.65 -12.15
C ASP A 65 -5.36 -1.53 -12.09
N GLY A 66 -4.83 -1.27 -10.89
CA GLY A 66 -3.74 -0.34 -10.66
C GLY A 66 -2.72 -0.88 -9.69
N PHE A 67 -1.45 -0.53 -9.89
CA PHE A 67 -0.38 -0.76 -8.92
C PHE A 67 0.36 0.56 -8.68
N LEU A 68 0.19 1.13 -7.49
CA LEU A 68 0.92 2.29 -7.00
C LEU A 68 2.18 1.83 -6.28
N LEU A 69 3.35 2.25 -6.75
CA LEU A 69 4.58 2.19 -5.97
C LEU A 69 4.83 3.56 -5.34
N SER A 70 4.79 3.63 -4.01
CA SER A 70 5.01 4.86 -3.26
C SER A 70 6.43 5.39 -3.45
N HIS A 71 7.44 4.52 -3.31
CA HIS A 71 8.84 4.80 -3.57
C HIS A 71 9.61 3.48 -3.81
N PRO A 72 10.82 3.52 -4.45
CA PRO A 72 11.46 2.31 -4.97
C PRO A 72 12.37 1.59 -3.96
N ASP A 73 12.08 1.66 -2.67
CA ASP A 73 12.84 0.96 -1.65
C ASP A 73 12.46 -0.53 -1.57
N LYS A 74 13.36 -1.33 -1.03
CA LYS A 74 13.23 -2.77 -1.08
C LYS A 74 11.98 -3.30 -0.37
N ASP A 75 11.62 -2.70 0.73
CA ASP A 75 10.46 -3.05 1.56
C ASP A 75 9.12 -2.53 1.02
N HIS A 76 9.15 -1.89 -0.17
CA HIS A 76 7.97 -1.45 -0.91
C HIS A 76 7.84 -2.10 -2.29
N ILE A 77 8.84 -2.90 -2.75
CA ILE A 77 8.79 -3.50 -4.11
C ILE A 77 9.30 -4.95 -4.18
N SER A 78 9.75 -5.55 -3.07
CA SER A 78 10.27 -6.92 -3.09
C SER A 78 9.24 -7.94 -3.56
N GLY A 79 9.65 -8.80 -4.51
CA GLY A 79 8.82 -9.85 -5.09
C GLY A 79 8.23 -9.50 -6.44
N LEU A 80 8.45 -8.26 -6.96
CA LEU A 80 7.87 -7.81 -8.22
C LEU A 80 8.23 -8.74 -9.39
N GLU A 81 9.53 -9.00 -9.61
CA GLU A 81 9.99 -9.83 -10.73
C GLU A 81 9.50 -11.28 -10.63
N THR A 82 9.29 -11.77 -9.41
CA THR A 82 8.82 -13.14 -9.17
C THR A 82 7.33 -13.29 -9.48
N HIS A 83 6.50 -12.37 -9.02
CA HIS A 83 5.05 -12.55 -8.99
C HIS A 83 4.28 -11.76 -10.05
N PHE A 84 4.88 -10.72 -10.64
CA PHE A 84 4.22 -9.86 -11.60
C PHE A 84 4.81 -9.96 -12.99
N HIS A 85 3.95 -9.88 -14.01
CA HIS A 85 4.38 -9.81 -15.40
C HIS A 85 4.85 -8.39 -15.75
N LEU A 86 6.05 -8.30 -16.29
CA LEU A 86 6.67 -7.06 -16.78
C LEU A 86 6.94 -7.22 -18.27
N GLY A 87 6.65 -6.18 -19.05
CA GLY A 87 6.74 -6.20 -20.51
C GLY A 87 5.37 -6.17 -21.17
N PRO A 88 5.31 -6.36 -22.51
CA PRO A 88 4.07 -6.35 -23.25
C PRO A 88 3.08 -7.43 -22.75
N PRO A 89 1.78 -7.13 -22.60
CA PRO A 89 0.80 -8.11 -22.10
C PRO A 89 0.64 -9.36 -22.96
N GLU A 90 0.99 -9.30 -24.25
CA GLU A 90 1.00 -10.43 -25.16
C GLU A 90 2.11 -11.44 -24.88
N ASP A 91 3.17 -11.03 -24.19
CA ASP A 91 4.29 -11.89 -23.81
C ASP A 91 4.01 -12.66 -22.50
N TRP A 92 2.81 -12.49 -21.91
CA TRP A 92 2.42 -13.20 -20.69
C TRP A 92 2.42 -14.73 -20.89
N SER A 93 3.05 -15.44 -19.96
CA SER A 93 3.16 -16.91 -20.00
C SER A 93 2.19 -17.55 -19.01
N LYS A 94 1.42 -18.53 -19.50
CA LYS A 94 0.53 -19.31 -18.65
C LYS A 94 1.30 -20.21 -17.66
N ASP A 95 2.49 -20.64 -18.03
CA ASP A 95 3.32 -21.50 -17.17
C ASP A 95 3.88 -20.73 -15.96
N ASP A 96 4.12 -19.43 -16.13
CA ASP A 96 4.57 -18.55 -15.05
C ASP A 96 3.39 -18.04 -14.18
N ASP A 97 2.17 -17.97 -14.74
CA ASP A 97 0.93 -17.45 -14.13
C ASP A 97 1.13 -16.16 -13.31
N LYS A 98 1.98 -15.26 -13.82
CA LYS A 98 2.28 -13.96 -13.16
C LYS A 98 1.08 -13.02 -13.24
N ILE A 99 0.95 -12.17 -12.23
CA ILE A 99 -0.11 -11.19 -12.12
C ILE A 99 0.16 -10.04 -13.11
N LEU A 100 -0.82 -9.65 -13.90
CA LEU A 100 -0.74 -8.48 -14.78
C LEU A 100 -0.97 -7.18 -14.00
N ILE A 101 -0.21 -6.14 -14.35
CA ILE A 101 -0.44 -4.78 -13.89
C ILE A 101 -1.10 -4.01 -15.04
N TYR A 102 -2.41 -3.78 -14.96
CA TYR A 102 -3.12 -3.09 -16.02
C TYR A 102 -2.69 -1.63 -16.14
N GLU A 103 -2.54 -0.93 -15.01
CA GLU A 103 -2.02 0.43 -14.96
C GLU A 103 -0.98 0.58 -13.84
N MET A 104 0.19 1.11 -14.17
CA MET A 104 1.21 1.48 -13.20
C MET A 104 0.98 2.91 -12.70
N TRP A 105 1.10 3.13 -11.40
CA TRP A 105 1.17 4.45 -10.80
C TRP A 105 2.54 4.62 -10.15
N SER A 106 3.36 5.48 -10.71
CA SER A 106 4.77 5.56 -10.36
C SER A 106 5.20 6.99 -10.02
N SER A 107 6.00 7.13 -8.97
CA SER A 107 6.69 8.40 -8.69
C SER A 107 7.58 8.81 -9.89
N PRO A 108 7.81 10.11 -10.14
CA PRO A 108 8.70 10.60 -11.18
C PRO A 108 10.17 10.19 -10.99
N VAL A 109 10.54 9.69 -9.81
CA VAL A 109 11.92 9.23 -9.52
C VAL A 109 12.44 8.19 -10.51
N VAL A 110 11.55 7.46 -11.21
CA VAL A 110 11.93 6.49 -12.26
C VAL A 110 12.70 7.13 -13.43
N PHE A 111 12.62 8.46 -13.61
CA PHE A 111 13.38 9.20 -14.62
C PHE A 111 14.73 9.70 -14.11
N ARG A 112 14.96 9.66 -12.81
CA ARG A 112 16.21 10.09 -12.19
C ARG A 112 17.27 8.99 -12.31
N ARG A 113 18.53 9.38 -12.35
CA ARG A 113 19.62 8.43 -12.17
C ARG A 113 19.70 8.12 -10.68
N SER A 114 19.82 6.84 -10.32
CA SER A 114 20.11 6.45 -8.95
C SER A 114 21.33 7.25 -8.44
N SER A 115 21.21 7.84 -7.25
CA SER A 115 22.33 8.53 -6.63
C SER A 115 23.47 7.53 -6.39
N LYS A 116 24.71 8.01 -6.32
CA LYS A 116 25.88 7.15 -6.02
C LYS A 116 25.78 6.50 -4.62
N SER A 117 24.96 7.05 -3.76
CA SER A 117 24.75 6.64 -2.37
C SER A 117 23.56 5.68 -2.20
N HIS A 118 22.68 5.52 -3.20
CA HIS A 118 21.50 4.66 -3.12
C HIS A 118 21.49 3.61 -4.23
N THR A 119 21.64 2.34 -3.87
CA THR A 119 21.64 1.24 -4.82
C THR A 119 20.27 0.58 -4.82
N LEU A 120 19.47 0.82 -5.87
CA LEU A 120 18.19 0.17 -6.06
C LEU A 120 18.35 -1.37 -6.11
N CYS A 121 17.41 -2.09 -5.47
CA CYS A 121 17.32 -3.55 -5.57
C CYS A 121 16.93 -3.98 -7.01
N SER A 122 16.94 -5.29 -7.30
CA SER A 122 16.58 -5.82 -8.63
C SER A 122 15.15 -5.44 -9.02
N ASP A 123 14.20 -5.64 -8.11
CA ASP A 123 12.79 -5.35 -8.34
C ASP A 123 12.53 -3.86 -8.63
N ALA A 124 13.19 -2.96 -7.88
CA ALA A 124 13.10 -1.51 -8.14
C ALA A 124 13.68 -1.12 -9.51
N LYS A 125 14.76 -1.79 -9.94
CA LYS A 125 15.31 -1.60 -11.31
C LYS A 125 14.37 -2.13 -12.37
N ALA A 126 13.73 -3.27 -12.13
CA ALA A 126 12.74 -3.87 -13.02
C ALA A 126 11.50 -2.97 -13.13
N TRP A 127 10.98 -2.44 -12.01
CA TRP A 127 9.90 -1.43 -12.01
C TRP A 127 10.27 -0.21 -12.86
N ALA A 128 11.43 0.39 -12.59
CA ALA A 128 11.87 1.57 -13.32
C ALA A 128 12.07 1.32 -14.84
N LYS A 129 12.52 0.10 -15.21
CA LYS A 129 12.62 -0.30 -16.61
C LYS A 129 11.24 -0.40 -17.26
N GLU A 130 10.29 -1.04 -16.59
CA GLU A 130 8.92 -1.21 -17.08
C GLU A 130 8.19 0.15 -17.17
N ALA A 131 8.32 1.00 -16.16
CA ALA A 131 7.74 2.34 -16.19
C ALA A 131 8.26 3.15 -17.39
N ARG A 132 9.58 3.11 -17.65
CA ARG A 132 10.17 3.78 -18.84
C ARG A 132 9.67 3.19 -20.15
N ARG A 133 9.45 1.87 -20.24
CA ARG A 133 8.85 1.23 -21.42
C ARG A 133 7.46 1.80 -21.69
N ARG A 134 6.60 1.88 -20.67
CA ARG A 134 5.23 2.40 -20.79
C ARG A 134 5.20 3.88 -21.14
N VAL A 135 6.08 4.69 -20.55
CA VAL A 135 6.25 6.10 -20.92
C VAL A 135 6.72 6.25 -22.37
N ALA A 136 7.63 5.39 -22.83
CA ALA A 136 8.08 5.41 -24.23
C ALA A 136 6.94 5.11 -25.21
N LEU A 137 6.05 4.17 -24.89
CA LEU A 137 4.84 3.89 -25.67
C LEU A 137 3.91 5.12 -25.75
N PHE A 138 3.72 5.84 -24.64
CA PHE A 138 2.95 7.08 -24.65
C PHE A 138 3.60 8.14 -25.57
N ARG A 139 4.92 8.33 -25.46
CA ARG A 139 5.66 9.29 -26.31
C ARG A 139 5.58 8.94 -27.80
N GLU A 140 5.65 7.65 -28.13
CA GLU A 140 5.58 7.17 -29.51
C GLU A 140 4.18 7.31 -30.11
N ASN A 141 3.14 6.99 -29.35
CA ASN A 141 1.77 6.93 -29.84
C ASN A 141 0.98 8.23 -29.62
N GLY A 142 1.39 9.10 -28.70
CA GLY A 142 0.70 10.33 -28.32
C GLY A 142 -0.66 10.10 -27.68
N MET A 143 -0.92 8.89 -27.16
CA MET A 143 -2.20 8.51 -26.55
C MET A 143 -1.98 7.49 -25.42
N ILE A 144 -2.95 7.43 -24.50
CA ILE A 144 -2.97 6.45 -23.41
C ILE A 144 -3.05 5.03 -24.02
N ALA A 145 -2.15 4.16 -23.56
CA ALA A 145 -2.03 2.79 -24.03
C ALA A 145 -3.18 1.88 -23.54
N GLY A 146 -3.20 0.64 -24.02
CA GLY A 146 -4.12 -0.41 -23.56
C GLY A 146 -3.79 -0.96 -22.16
N GLU A 147 -4.66 -1.83 -21.65
CA GLU A 147 -4.46 -2.55 -20.39
C GLU A 147 -3.15 -3.33 -20.41
N GLY A 148 -2.37 -3.19 -19.32
CA GLY A 148 -1.04 -3.80 -19.19
C GLY A 148 0.11 -2.93 -19.72
N ASP A 149 -0.21 -1.83 -20.43
CA ASP A 149 0.76 -0.85 -20.94
C ASP A 149 0.52 0.57 -20.42
N ARG A 150 -0.53 0.77 -19.61
CA ARG A 150 -0.86 2.07 -19.02
C ARG A 150 0.05 2.45 -17.90
N ILE A 151 0.32 3.77 -17.80
CA ILE A 151 1.07 4.34 -16.68
C ILE A 151 0.54 5.73 -16.35
N GLN A 152 0.50 6.06 -15.07
CA GLN A 152 0.38 7.42 -14.55
C GLN A 152 1.64 7.77 -13.75
N ILE A 153 2.13 8.98 -13.92
CA ILE A 153 3.26 9.52 -13.16
C ILE A 153 2.69 10.41 -12.06
N MET A 154 2.93 10.01 -10.82
CA MET A 154 2.45 10.69 -9.62
C MET A 154 3.45 11.76 -9.20
N GLY A 155 3.28 12.97 -9.73
CA GLY A 155 4.12 14.14 -9.51
C GLY A 155 4.89 14.58 -10.76
N GLU A 156 5.35 15.83 -10.74
CA GLU A 156 6.22 16.41 -11.75
C GLU A 156 7.69 16.09 -11.42
N ASP A 157 8.53 15.92 -12.45
CA ASP A 157 9.97 15.75 -12.25
C ASP A 157 10.74 17.04 -12.55
N GLU A 158 11.92 17.14 -11.98
CA GLU A 158 12.83 18.26 -12.17
C GLU A 158 13.33 18.38 -13.62
N GLY A 159 13.59 19.60 -14.03
CA GLY A 159 14.21 19.88 -15.32
C GLY A 159 13.33 19.55 -16.54
N GLY A 160 12.00 19.56 -16.35
CA GLY A 160 11.06 19.43 -17.47
C GLY A 160 10.97 18.02 -18.08
N LYS A 161 11.42 16.98 -17.37
CA LYS A 161 11.40 15.59 -17.87
C LYS A 161 10.00 15.02 -18.05
N THR A 162 9.00 15.67 -17.46
CA THR A 162 7.58 15.31 -17.57
C THR A 162 6.78 16.22 -18.50
N ASP A 163 7.38 17.25 -19.08
CA ASP A 163 6.69 18.26 -19.89
C ASP A 163 6.07 17.68 -21.17
N ASP A 164 6.71 16.67 -21.74
CA ASP A 164 6.27 16.00 -22.97
C ASP A 164 5.25 14.87 -22.72
N ILE A 165 4.94 14.59 -21.46
CA ILE A 165 4.04 13.50 -21.04
C ILE A 165 2.90 13.96 -20.12
N VAL A 166 2.54 15.24 -20.12
CA VAL A 166 1.51 15.81 -19.24
C VAL A 166 0.17 15.06 -19.25
N GLY A 167 -0.14 14.35 -20.33
CA GLY A 167 -1.36 13.55 -20.44
C GLY A 167 -1.41 12.31 -19.53
N ILE A 168 -0.29 11.91 -18.95
CA ILE A 168 -0.15 10.80 -18.00
C ILE A 168 0.50 11.24 -16.68
N VAL A 169 0.59 12.54 -16.41
CA VAL A 169 1.12 13.11 -15.16
C VAL A 169 -0.04 13.60 -14.30
N VAL A 170 -0.01 13.27 -13.04
CA VAL A 170 -0.85 13.84 -11.99
C VAL A 170 0.03 14.75 -11.15
N LYS A 171 -0.30 16.02 -11.06
CA LYS A 171 0.48 16.98 -10.28
C LYS A 171 0.08 16.97 -8.80
N ALA A 172 0.98 17.44 -7.94
CA ALA A 172 0.63 17.67 -6.55
C ALA A 172 -0.63 18.55 -6.44
N ASN A 173 -1.50 18.19 -5.51
CA ASN A 173 -2.82 18.79 -5.28
C ASN A 173 -3.90 18.50 -6.34
N GLU A 174 -3.58 17.84 -7.43
CA GLU A 174 -4.58 17.34 -8.38
C GLU A 174 -5.23 16.05 -7.88
N THR A 175 -6.37 15.70 -8.50
CA THR A 175 -7.13 14.52 -8.18
C THR A 175 -7.17 13.51 -9.32
N VAL A 176 -7.04 12.24 -8.94
CA VAL A 176 -7.25 11.06 -9.81
C VAL A 176 -8.60 10.46 -9.48
N THR A 177 -9.43 10.25 -10.49
CA THR A 177 -10.77 9.65 -10.35
C THR A 177 -10.97 8.40 -11.18
N LYS A 178 -9.90 7.94 -11.84
CA LYS A 178 -9.90 6.76 -12.69
C LYS A 178 -8.80 5.79 -12.25
N VAL A 179 -9.11 4.52 -12.27
CA VAL A 179 -8.13 3.43 -12.29
C VAL A 179 -8.34 2.69 -13.59
N ASN A 180 -7.28 2.41 -14.32
CA ASN A 180 -7.34 1.69 -15.59
C ASN A 180 -8.33 2.33 -16.59
N GLU A 181 -8.32 3.68 -16.69
CA GLU A 181 -9.23 4.49 -17.52
C GLU A 181 -10.73 4.33 -17.19
N ASN A 182 -11.09 3.60 -16.13
CA ASN A 182 -12.46 3.43 -15.71
C ASN A 182 -12.85 4.50 -14.67
N SER A 183 -13.74 5.41 -15.06
CA SER A 183 -14.30 6.46 -14.20
C SER A 183 -15.66 6.00 -13.66
N SER A 184 -15.66 5.34 -12.54
CA SER A 184 -16.88 4.80 -11.92
C SER A 184 -17.47 5.70 -10.85
N GLY A 185 -16.77 6.76 -10.42
CA GLY A 185 -17.10 7.54 -9.21
C GLY A 185 -17.00 6.72 -7.91
N ALA A 186 -16.26 5.63 -7.93
CA ALA A 186 -16.04 4.78 -6.77
C ALA A 186 -15.04 5.37 -5.78
N PHE A 187 -14.13 6.23 -6.27
CA PHE A 187 -13.11 6.91 -5.47
C PHE A 187 -12.69 8.23 -6.09
N GLU A 188 -12.00 9.03 -5.28
CA GLU A 188 -11.14 10.14 -5.67
C GLU A 188 -9.83 10.01 -4.89
N GLY A 189 -8.69 10.04 -5.59
CA GLY A 189 -7.36 10.08 -4.99
C GLY A 189 -6.77 11.48 -5.16
N ARG A 190 -6.50 12.22 -4.07
CA ARG A 190 -5.78 13.50 -4.11
C ARG A 190 -4.30 13.25 -3.88
N LEU A 191 -3.49 13.60 -4.87
CA LEU A 191 -2.03 13.54 -4.76
C LEU A 191 -1.53 14.70 -3.92
N LEU A 192 -0.86 14.40 -2.79
CA LEU A 192 -0.31 15.40 -1.88
C LEU A 192 1.21 15.55 -2.03
N ALA A 193 1.91 14.48 -2.37
CA ALA A 193 3.34 14.46 -2.64
C ALA A 193 3.66 13.39 -3.71
N PRO A 194 4.82 13.46 -4.41
CA PRO A 194 5.92 14.40 -4.17
C PRO A 194 5.56 15.83 -4.54
N LEU A 195 6.03 16.77 -3.73
CA LEU A 195 5.84 18.19 -3.95
C LEU A 195 6.78 18.71 -5.05
N PRO A 196 6.40 19.76 -5.79
CA PRO A 196 7.31 20.43 -6.71
C PRO A 196 8.56 20.91 -5.99
N GLN A 197 9.68 20.96 -6.70
CA GLN A 197 10.92 21.48 -6.16
C GLN A 197 10.74 22.94 -5.69
N GLY A 198 11.22 23.25 -4.47
CA GLY A 198 11.25 24.61 -3.92
C GLY A 198 12.48 25.38 -4.37
N ASP A 199 12.54 26.67 -3.98
CA ASP A 199 13.65 27.57 -4.31
C ASP A 199 14.80 27.48 -3.30
N ASP A 200 14.65 26.74 -2.19
CA ASP A 200 15.64 26.61 -1.11
C ASP A 200 16.41 25.28 -1.24
N GLU A 201 17.72 25.40 -1.58
CA GLU A 201 18.60 24.25 -1.80
C GLU A 201 18.76 23.37 -0.54
N ASP A 202 18.79 23.97 0.67
CA ASP A 202 18.96 23.22 1.93
C ASP A 202 17.70 22.38 2.23
N THR A 203 16.53 22.95 2.01
CA THR A 203 15.24 22.25 2.14
C THR A 203 15.13 21.13 1.10
N GLU A 204 15.54 21.37 -0.13
CA GLU A 204 15.51 20.36 -1.20
C GLU A 204 16.49 19.21 -0.92
N GLU A 205 17.64 19.44 -0.28
CA GLU A 205 18.55 18.36 0.13
C GLU A 205 17.92 17.47 1.20
N LEU A 206 17.21 18.06 2.17
CA LEU A 206 16.44 17.31 3.18
C LEU A 206 15.31 16.50 2.55
N LEU A 207 14.58 17.11 1.63
CA LEU A 207 13.48 16.45 0.91
C LEU A 207 13.99 15.35 -0.03
N ALA A 208 15.23 15.43 -0.53
CA ALA A 208 15.77 14.47 -1.50
C ALA A 208 15.99 13.06 -0.94
N LYS A 209 16.04 12.87 0.37
CA LYS A 209 16.31 11.55 0.99
C LYS A 209 15.13 10.60 0.88
N ASN A 210 13.89 11.08 1.11
CA ASN A 210 12.64 10.30 0.94
C ASN A 210 11.55 11.10 0.21
N SER A 211 11.95 12.19 -0.47
CA SER A 211 11.07 13.13 -1.18
C SER A 211 10.35 12.56 -2.39
N SER A 212 10.65 11.33 -2.76
CA SER A 212 9.98 10.64 -3.86
C SER A 212 8.76 9.82 -3.40
N SER A 213 8.49 9.74 -2.10
CA SER A 213 7.31 9.03 -1.60
C SER A 213 6.04 9.68 -2.10
N VAL A 214 5.20 8.86 -2.72
CA VAL A 214 3.87 9.28 -3.13
C VAL A 214 2.97 9.30 -1.90
N ILE A 215 2.50 10.49 -1.53
CA ILE A 215 1.45 10.66 -0.51
C ILE A 215 0.14 10.90 -1.25
N ILE A 216 -0.83 10.04 -1.00
CA ILE A 216 -2.14 10.15 -1.63
C ILE A 216 -3.25 9.93 -0.61
N ARG A 217 -4.27 10.79 -0.63
CA ARG A 217 -5.48 10.60 0.16
C ARG A 217 -6.61 10.15 -0.74
N PHE A 218 -7.12 8.97 -0.47
CA PHE A 218 -8.27 8.39 -1.15
C PHE A 218 -9.57 8.73 -0.43
N SER A 219 -10.55 9.26 -1.15
CA SER A 219 -11.95 9.32 -0.73
C SER A 219 -12.69 8.17 -1.40
N ILE A 220 -13.14 7.18 -0.64
CA ILE A 220 -13.68 5.91 -1.16
C ILE A 220 -15.19 5.85 -0.92
N ARG A 221 -15.92 5.41 -1.95
CA ARG A 221 -17.36 5.16 -1.87
C ARG A 221 -17.64 3.87 -1.10
N GLY A 222 -18.63 3.92 -0.20
CA GLY A 222 -19.10 2.76 0.54
C GLY A 222 -20.64 2.66 0.53
N GLY A 223 -21.17 1.48 0.18
CA GLY A 223 -22.61 1.27 0.09
C GLY A 223 -23.33 2.23 -0.87
N GLY A 224 -22.65 2.65 -1.95
CA GLY A 224 -23.17 3.59 -2.94
C GLY A 224 -23.09 5.07 -2.54
N ILE A 225 -22.54 5.41 -1.37
CA ILE A 225 -22.39 6.79 -0.87
C ILE A 225 -20.91 7.19 -0.97
N PHE A 226 -20.61 8.29 -1.65
CA PHE A 226 -19.26 8.83 -1.80
C PHE A 226 -18.67 9.30 -0.46
N ASP A 227 -17.33 9.27 -0.34
CA ASP A 227 -16.53 9.76 0.80
C ASP A 227 -16.91 9.10 2.14
N LYS A 228 -17.11 7.77 2.13
CA LYS A 228 -17.40 6.99 3.34
C LYS A 228 -16.16 6.52 4.08
N CYS A 229 -15.01 6.53 3.40
CA CYS A 229 -13.71 6.32 4.00
C CYS A 229 -12.70 7.26 3.34
N ARG A 230 -11.95 8.00 4.14
CA ARG A 230 -10.74 8.69 3.72
C ARG A 230 -9.54 7.89 4.19
N PHE A 231 -8.78 7.37 3.23
CA PHE A 231 -7.57 6.61 3.49
C PHE A 231 -6.37 7.44 3.07
N LEU A 232 -5.48 7.74 4.02
CA LEU A 232 -4.22 8.46 3.79
C LEU A 232 -3.06 7.47 3.82
N SER A 233 -2.36 7.33 2.68
CA SER A 233 -1.15 6.53 2.52
C SER A 233 0.02 7.46 2.29
N GLY A 234 1.08 7.32 3.10
CA GLY A 234 2.21 8.25 3.12
C GLY A 234 3.55 7.66 2.68
N GLY A 235 3.60 6.34 2.33
CA GLY A 235 4.88 5.65 2.09
C GLY A 235 5.85 5.91 3.24
N ASP A 236 7.12 6.16 2.93
CA ASP A 236 8.14 6.45 3.93
C ASP A 236 8.45 7.94 4.09
N ALA A 237 7.45 8.79 3.86
CA ALA A 237 7.62 10.23 4.01
C ALA A 237 8.08 10.60 5.42
N GLU A 238 9.22 11.30 5.49
CA GLU A 238 9.82 11.78 6.73
C GLU A 238 9.27 13.17 7.15
N VAL A 239 9.66 13.60 8.33
CA VAL A 239 9.18 14.81 9.02
C VAL A 239 9.18 16.06 8.14
N ALA A 240 10.22 16.27 7.33
CA ALA A 240 10.33 17.47 6.48
C ALA A 240 9.22 17.55 5.43
N ILE A 241 8.73 16.39 4.93
CA ILE A 241 7.63 16.34 3.95
C ILE A 241 6.31 16.67 4.64
N TRP A 242 6.06 16.11 5.83
CA TRP A 242 4.85 16.38 6.60
C TRP A 242 4.78 17.81 7.12
N GLU A 243 5.91 18.39 7.56
CA GLU A 243 6.01 19.79 7.93
C GLU A 243 5.66 20.68 6.74
N ARG A 244 6.30 20.47 5.58
CA ARG A 244 6.01 21.26 4.37
C ARG A 244 4.55 21.12 3.92
N LEU A 245 3.96 19.93 3.98
CA LEU A 245 2.54 19.75 3.68
C LEU A 245 1.64 20.56 4.62
N TRP A 246 2.00 20.64 5.91
CA TRP A 246 1.26 21.45 6.86
C TRP A 246 1.42 22.95 6.58
N ASP A 247 2.63 23.40 6.29
CA ASP A 247 2.89 24.80 5.97
C ASP A 247 2.15 25.25 4.68
N ASP A 248 2.07 24.34 3.69
CA ASP A 248 1.39 24.63 2.42
C ASP A 248 -0.15 24.55 2.52
N LEU A 249 -0.69 23.68 3.37
CA LEU A 249 -2.13 23.34 3.37
C LEU A 249 -2.86 23.74 4.67
N GLY A 250 -2.14 23.88 5.80
CA GLY A 250 -2.73 23.91 7.13
C GLY A 250 -3.76 25.01 7.36
N ASP A 251 -3.58 26.17 6.78
CA ASP A 251 -4.49 27.31 7.00
C ASP A 251 -5.77 27.22 6.15
N ASP A 252 -5.65 26.78 4.90
CA ASP A 252 -6.74 26.85 3.91
C ASP A 252 -7.32 25.50 3.52
N ASN A 253 -6.52 24.41 3.60
CA ASN A 253 -6.85 23.10 3.06
C ASN A 253 -6.45 21.93 3.98
N ALA A 254 -6.48 22.12 5.29
CA ALA A 254 -6.16 21.07 6.27
C ALA A 254 -7.04 19.80 6.08
N ASP A 255 -8.27 19.97 5.55
CA ASP A 255 -9.16 18.87 5.23
C ASP A 255 -8.69 17.97 4.08
N TRP A 256 -7.64 18.39 3.33
CA TRP A 256 -6.98 17.53 2.35
C TRP A 256 -6.11 16.46 3.02
N LEU A 257 -5.72 16.67 4.27
CA LEU A 257 -4.95 15.75 5.10
C LEU A 257 -5.83 14.88 6.00
N ASP A 258 -7.15 15.14 6.10
CA ASP A 258 -8.00 14.41 7.01
C ASP A 258 -8.25 12.96 6.56
N TYR A 259 -8.44 12.08 7.56
CA TYR A 259 -8.59 10.65 7.30
C TYR A 259 -9.49 9.92 8.31
N ASP A 260 -10.06 8.81 7.86
CA ASP A 260 -10.65 7.76 8.69
C ASP A 260 -9.62 6.65 8.98
N ILE A 261 -8.69 6.41 8.03
CA ILE A 261 -7.58 5.47 8.17
C ILE A 261 -6.29 6.17 7.72
N LEU A 262 -5.29 6.20 8.61
CA LEU A 262 -3.91 6.56 8.26
C LEU A 262 -3.05 5.29 8.27
N GLN A 263 -2.35 5.00 7.18
CA GLN A 263 -1.20 4.10 7.22
C GLN A 263 -0.03 4.88 7.76
N ALA A 264 0.44 4.50 8.96
CA ALA A 264 1.52 5.21 9.66
C ALA A 264 2.78 5.25 8.77
N PRO A 265 3.28 6.44 8.40
CA PRO A 265 4.41 6.55 7.49
C PRO A 265 5.66 5.84 8.03
N HIS A 266 6.46 5.29 7.10
CA HIS A 266 7.74 4.66 7.36
C HIS A 266 7.63 3.61 8.49
N HIS A 267 6.62 2.73 8.38
CA HIS A 267 6.37 1.62 9.30
C HIS A 267 6.27 2.04 10.78
N CYS A 268 5.68 3.20 11.05
CA CYS A 268 5.64 3.83 12.38
C CYS A 268 7.01 4.31 12.86
N SER A 269 7.82 4.92 11.99
CA SER A 269 9.10 5.54 12.34
C SER A 269 8.91 6.84 13.10
N TRP A 270 9.84 7.12 14.02
CA TRP A 270 9.95 8.40 14.69
C TRP A 270 10.38 9.52 13.73
N HIS A 271 11.13 9.18 12.67
CA HIS A 271 11.57 10.12 11.65
C HIS A 271 10.44 10.76 10.83
N SER A 272 9.23 10.22 10.88
CA SER A 272 8.04 10.86 10.30
C SER A 272 7.47 11.99 11.16
N LEU A 273 7.87 12.05 12.45
CA LEU A 273 7.34 12.98 13.44
C LEU A 273 8.41 13.95 14.01
N SER A 274 9.69 13.71 13.75
CA SER A 274 10.77 14.41 14.43
C SER A 274 12.05 14.50 13.59
N TYR A 275 12.73 15.62 13.70
CA TYR A 275 14.11 15.79 13.23
C TYR A 275 15.14 15.22 14.21
N ASP A 276 14.75 15.06 15.49
CA ASP A 276 15.61 14.55 16.53
C ASP A 276 15.70 13.02 16.48
N SER A 277 16.92 12.49 16.56
CA SER A 277 17.15 11.05 16.65
C SER A 277 16.69 10.49 18.01
N ARG A 278 15.74 9.52 17.99
CA ARG A 278 15.31 8.83 19.19
C ARG A 278 16.45 8.05 19.87
N SER A 279 17.36 7.47 19.10
CA SER A 279 18.50 6.70 19.60
C SER A 279 19.55 7.58 20.31
N GLU A 280 19.68 8.85 19.90
CA GLU A 280 20.65 9.78 20.49
C GLU A 280 20.06 10.57 21.66
N MET A 281 18.84 11.07 21.53
CA MET A 281 18.21 11.99 22.49
C MET A 281 17.24 11.30 23.46
N GLY A 282 16.87 10.08 23.22
CA GLY A 282 15.95 9.34 24.10
C GLY A 282 14.59 10.03 24.20
N GLU A 283 14.08 10.19 25.42
CA GLU A 283 12.81 10.87 25.70
C GLU A 283 12.88 12.40 25.53
N ASP A 284 14.09 12.97 25.40
CA ASP A 284 14.29 14.41 25.15
C ASP A 284 14.10 14.81 23.69
N ALA A 285 14.05 13.84 22.75
CA ALA A 285 13.72 14.06 21.35
C ALA A 285 12.36 14.75 21.21
N LYS A 286 12.26 15.82 20.40
CA LYS A 286 11.06 16.63 20.29
C LYS A 286 10.28 16.31 19.03
N VAL A 287 8.97 16.25 19.16
CA VAL A 287 8.05 16.18 18.02
C VAL A 287 8.13 17.50 17.23
N CYS A 288 8.13 17.41 15.91
CA CYS A 288 7.84 18.54 15.03
C CYS A 288 6.33 18.81 15.06
N GLU A 289 5.94 19.99 15.59
CA GLU A 289 4.51 20.33 15.74
C GLU A 289 3.79 20.41 14.41
N ALA A 290 4.44 20.91 13.36
CA ALA A 290 3.84 21.02 12.03
C ALA A 290 3.58 19.61 11.43
N ALA A 291 4.57 18.70 11.47
CA ALA A 291 4.40 17.34 11.02
C ALA A 291 3.30 16.60 11.82
N ARG A 292 3.29 16.79 13.16
CA ARG A 292 2.23 16.25 14.00
C ARG A 292 0.85 16.78 13.65
N ASN A 293 0.76 18.08 13.33
CA ASN A 293 -0.51 18.69 12.90
C ASN A 293 -0.97 18.13 11.56
N ALA A 294 -0.06 17.95 10.59
CA ALA A 294 -0.40 17.30 9.31
C ALA A 294 -0.95 15.88 9.51
N LEU A 295 -0.27 15.07 10.33
CA LEU A 295 -0.67 13.70 10.64
C LEU A 295 -1.84 13.60 11.64
N GLY A 296 -2.19 14.72 12.27
CA GLY A 296 -3.25 14.83 13.28
C GLY A 296 -4.63 15.19 12.74
N GLN A 297 -4.83 15.27 11.43
CA GLN A 297 -6.12 15.65 10.83
C GLN A 297 -7.10 14.48 10.84
N ILE A 298 -7.53 14.06 12.04
CA ILE A 298 -8.40 12.90 12.24
C ILE A 298 -9.89 13.22 11.99
N ARG A 299 -10.60 12.33 11.31
CA ARG A 299 -12.06 12.29 11.32
C ARG A 299 -12.55 11.53 12.56
N LYS A 300 -13.81 11.72 12.90
CA LYS A 300 -14.41 11.06 14.07
C LYS A 300 -14.33 9.54 13.97
N GLY A 301 -13.59 8.92 14.87
CA GLY A 301 -13.41 7.47 14.89
C GLY A 301 -12.23 6.98 14.05
N ALA A 302 -11.38 7.90 13.58
CA ALA A 302 -10.19 7.56 12.82
C ALA A 302 -9.27 6.57 13.54
N ILE A 303 -8.58 5.77 12.75
CA ILE A 303 -7.59 4.78 13.19
C ILE A 303 -6.24 5.03 12.50
N VAL A 304 -5.18 4.59 13.16
CA VAL A 304 -3.83 4.54 12.62
C VAL A 304 -3.40 3.08 12.50
N VAL A 305 -2.95 2.68 11.33
CA VAL A 305 -2.46 1.32 11.04
C VAL A 305 -0.96 1.38 10.81
N ALA A 306 -0.20 0.66 11.61
CA ALA A 306 1.24 0.47 11.43
C ALA A 306 1.50 -0.83 10.66
N SER A 307 1.98 -0.70 9.42
CA SER A 307 2.46 -1.82 8.61
C SER A 307 3.90 -2.16 9.02
N SER A 308 4.02 -2.82 10.18
CA SER A 308 5.29 -3.11 10.83
C SER A 308 5.27 -4.45 11.54
N LYS A 309 6.46 -4.93 11.94
CA LYS A 309 6.56 -5.97 12.99
C LYS A 309 5.95 -5.45 14.29
N THR A 310 5.68 -6.35 15.23
CA THR A 310 5.29 -5.99 16.61
C THR A 310 6.26 -4.96 17.20
N ILE A 311 5.72 -3.91 17.81
CA ILE A 311 6.49 -2.76 18.27
C ILE A 311 6.98 -2.98 19.70
N ASP A 312 8.28 -3.20 19.87
CA ASP A 312 8.94 -3.36 21.16
C ASP A 312 9.63 -2.04 21.57
N PRO A 313 9.51 -1.60 22.84
CA PRO A 313 10.18 -0.39 23.33
C PRO A 313 11.71 -0.37 23.19
N ASN A 314 12.34 -1.54 23.04
CA ASN A 314 13.79 -1.70 22.89
C ASN A 314 14.23 -1.83 21.43
N ASP A 315 13.32 -1.80 20.48
CA ASP A 315 13.63 -1.91 19.07
C ASP A 315 14.34 -0.67 18.51
N SER A 316 15.08 -0.90 17.42
CA SER A 316 15.57 0.18 16.56
C SER A 316 14.42 0.76 15.74
N ASP A 317 14.49 2.03 15.40
CA ASP A 317 13.58 2.73 14.50
C ASP A 317 13.88 2.39 13.02
N PRO A 318 12.92 1.99 12.18
CA PRO A 318 11.53 1.65 12.46
C PRO A 318 11.30 0.19 12.91
N PRO A 319 10.16 -0.13 13.55
CA PRO A 319 9.16 0.78 14.11
C PRO A 319 9.62 1.37 15.45
N CYS A 320 9.00 2.47 15.90
CA CYS A 320 9.38 3.17 17.11
C CYS A 320 8.23 3.25 18.13
N ASP A 321 8.45 2.77 19.37
CA ASP A 321 7.46 2.87 20.45
C ASP A 321 7.05 4.31 20.75
N ARG A 322 7.98 5.26 20.65
CA ARG A 322 7.65 6.67 20.86
C ARG A 322 6.73 7.21 19.76
N ALA A 323 6.94 6.84 18.50
CA ALA A 323 6.03 7.18 17.41
C ALA A 323 4.64 6.58 17.65
N LYS A 324 4.58 5.30 18.06
CA LYS A 324 3.32 4.65 18.47
C LYS A 324 2.58 5.44 19.54
N ARG A 325 3.27 5.89 20.60
CA ARG A 325 2.66 6.70 21.67
C ARG A 325 2.13 8.03 21.15
N GLU A 326 2.84 8.65 20.20
CA GLU A 326 2.41 9.90 19.58
C GLU A 326 1.16 9.70 18.71
N TYR A 327 1.12 8.65 17.89
CA TYR A 327 -0.08 8.30 17.10
C TYR A 327 -1.27 7.95 17.99
N ILE A 328 -1.07 7.27 19.12
CA ILE A 328 -2.13 7.01 20.10
C ILE A 328 -2.69 8.33 20.65
N SER A 329 -1.80 9.31 20.96
CA SER A 329 -2.22 10.64 21.39
C SER A 329 -3.00 11.38 20.30
N ILE A 330 -2.63 11.26 19.03
CA ILE A 330 -3.37 11.82 17.90
C ILE A 330 -4.78 11.26 17.81
N VAL A 331 -4.99 9.98 18.09
CA VAL A 331 -6.32 9.36 18.05
C VAL A 331 -7.05 9.39 19.42
N ASP A 332 -6.98 10.49 20.13
CA ASP A 332 -7.67 10.76 21.40
C ASP A 332 -7.26 9.82 22.57
N ASP A 333 -6.00 9.45 22.65
CA ASP A 333 -5.42 8.52 23.64
C ASP A 333 -6.14 7.14 23.67
N LYS A 334 -6.63 6.69 22.52
CA LYS A 334 -7.32 5.39 22.37
C LYS A 334 -6.43 4.34 21.76
N ASN A 335 -5.87 3.47 22.59
CA ASN A 335 -5.01 2.36 22.19
C ASN A 335 -5.67 1.43 21.16
N ASP A 336 -7.00 1.25 21.22
CA ASP A 336 -7.78 0.43 20.30
C ASP A 336 -7.93 1.03 18.90
N ARG A 337 -7.47 2.28 18.71
CA ARG A 337 -7.44 2.95 17.41
C ARG A 337 -6.04 2.98 16.75
N PHE A 338 -5.02 2.52 17.43
CA PHE A 338 -3.72 2.23 16.86
C PHE A 338 -3.57 0.72 16.68
N ILE A 339 -3.40 0.26 15.46
CA ILE A 339 -3.36 -1.17 15.12
C ILE A 339 -2.04 -1.49 14.42
N CYS A 340 -1.25 -2.41 15.01
CA CYS A 340 -0.10 -3.01 14.38
C CYS A 340 -0.54 -4.23 13.57
N VAL A 341 -0.14 -4.31 12.30
CA VAL A 341 -0.56 -5.41 11.39
C VAL A 341 0.00 -6.75 11.86
N ALA A 342 1.23 -6.77 12.39
CA ALA A 342 1.82 -8.00 12.92
C ALA A 342 1.04 -8.54 14.14
N ASP A 343 0.60 -7.65 15.05
CA ASP A 343 -0.18 -8.06 16.23
C ASP A 343 -1.52 -8.72 15.80
N VAL A 344 -2.14 -8.19 14.73
CA VAL A 344 -3.38 -8.79 14.17
C VAL A 344 -3.11 -10.16 13.57
N TRP A 345 -1.98 -10.34 12.90
CA TRP A 345 -1.59 -11.63 12.35
C TRP A 345 -1.32 -12.66 13.46
N GLU A 346 -0.60 -12.28 14.52
CA GLU A 346 -0.30 -13.14 15.66
C GLU A 346 -1.59 -13.61 16.37
N ASP A 347 -2.59 -12.71 16.48
CA ASP A 347 -3.84 -13.01 17.19
C ASP A 347 -4.87 -13.74 16.30
N GLU A 348 -4.94 -13.44 15.01
CA GLU A 348 -6.06 -13.82 14.15
C GLU A 348 -5.65 -14.69 12.94
N GLU A 349 -4.34 -14.85 12.67
CA GLU A 349 -3.76 -15.56 11.50
C GLU A 349 -4.37 -15.12 10.16
N ARG A 350 -4.53 -13.80 9.97
CA ARG A 350 -5.06 -13.21 8.75
C ARG A 350 -4.58 -11.77 8.57
N ALA A 351 -4.68 -11.27 7.35
CA ALA A 351 -4.47 -9.85 7.05
C ALA A 351 -5.52 -8.97 7.77
N LEU A 352 -5.11 -7.76 8.15
CA LEU A 352 -6.02 -6.76 8.69
C LEU A 352 -6.90 -6.21 7.56
N GLU A 353 -8.21 -6.31 7.71
CA GLU A 353 -9.16 -5.88 6.68
C GLU A 353 -10.26 -4.99 7.25
N TYR A 354 -10.55 -3.91 6.54
CA TYR A 354 -11.68 -3.02 6.80
C TYR A 354 -12.61 -2.99 5.60
N GLU A 355 -13.89 -3.31 5.83
CA GLU A 355 -14.97 -3.06 4.89
C GLU A 355 -15.43 -1.61 4.97
N ILE A 356 -15.74 -1.02 3.80
CA ILE A 356 -16.28 0.34 3.69
C ILE A 356 -17.73 0.24 3.30
N THR A 357 -18.60 0.59 4.25
CA THR A 357 -20.06 0.50 4.11
C THR A 357 -20.69 1.88 4.05
N ALA A 358 -22.02 1.95 3.86
CA ALA A 358 -22.76 3.19 3.97
C ALA A 358 -22.63 3.87 5.36
N SER A 359 -22.27 3.11 6.40
CA SER A 359 -22.06 3.58 7.76
C SER A 359 -20.62 4.01 8.07
N GLY A 360 -19.68 3.82 7.13
CA GLY A 360 -18.25 4.05 7.31
C GLY A 360 -17.45 2.75 7.34
N ILE A 361 -16.29 2.78 7.99
CA ILE A 361 -15.36 1.65 8.08
C ILE A 361 -15.79 0.65 9.16
N THR A 362 -15.56 -0.63 8.90
CA THR A 362 -15.83 -1.72 9.85
C THR A 362 -14.72 -2.77 9.74
N LYS A 363 -14.02 -3.08 10.85
CA LYS A 363 -13.03 -4.16 10.86
C LYS A 363 -13.72 -5.49 10.57
N THR A 364 -13.24 -6.22 9.58
CA THR A 364 -13.70 -7.59 9.28
C THR A 364 -13.24 -8.51 10.40
N VAL A 365 -14.14 -9.34 10.93
CA VAL A 365 -13.84 -10.35 11.95
C VAL A 365 -14.10 -11.76 11.38
N LYS A 366 -13.35 -12.78 11.83
CA LYS A 366 -13.66 -14.19 11.47
C LYS A 366 -15.13 -14.46 11.80
N SER A 367 -15.94 -14.84 10.80
CA SER A 367 -17.28 -15.32 11.09
C SER A 367 -17.19 -16.69 11.78
N ALA A 368 -17.92 -16.87 12.89
CA ALA A 368 -17.96 -18.15 13.63
C ALA A 368 -18.38 -19.36 12.75
N ALA A 369 -19.00 -19.12 11.60
CA ALA A 369 -19.40 -20.15 10.63
C ALA A 369 -18.23 -20.85 9.92
N LYS A 370 -17.11 -20.14 9.64
CA LYS A 370 -15.90 -20.78 9.03
C LYS A 370 -15.18 -21.69 10.02
N ALA A 371 -15.18 -21.34 11.31
CA ALA A 371 -14.59 -22.19 12.37
C ALA A 371 -15.37 -23.50 12.57
N ALA A 372 -16.70 -23.47 12.41
CA ALA A 372 -17.54 -24.69 12.51
C ALA A 372 -17.31 -25.66 11.34
N THR A 373 -17.02 -25.14 10.14
CA THR A 373 -16.77 -26.00 8.94
C THR A 373 -15.39 -26.67 9.02
N ALA A 374 -14.38 -26.00 9.57
CA ALA A 374 -13.07 -26.61 9.81
C ALA A 374 -13.11 -27.69 10.91
N ALA A 375 -13.92 -27.47 11.97
CA ALA A 375 -14.11 -28.45 13.04
C ALA A 375 -14.94 -29.67 12.62
N MET A 376 -15.84 -29.54 11.62
CA MET A 376 -16.60 -30.68 11.07
C MET A 376 -15.84 -31.48 9.99
N GLY A 377 -14.75 -30.94 9.42
CA GLY A 377 -13.93 -31.62 8.41
C GLY A 377 -13.01 -32.72 8.96
N ILE A 378 -12.78 -32.80 10.26
CA ILE A 378 -11.89 -33.80 10.89
C ILE A 378 -12.65 -35.03 11.42
N GLY A 379 -13.99 -35.10 11.28
CA GLY A 379 -14.85 -36.11 11.88
C GLY A 379 -15.42 -37.18 10.98
N ALA A 380 -15.02 -37.36 9.72
CA ALA A 380 -15.63 -38.33 8.81
C ALA A 380 -14.63 -39.24 8.10
N THR A 381 -13.82 -39.97 8.84
CA THR A 381 -13.27 -41.26 8.39
C THR A 381 -13.84 -42.41 9.24
N ALA A 382 -15.13 -42.68 9.06
CA ALA A 382 -15.72 -43.91 9.56
C ALA A 382 -15.33 -45.06 8.63
N SER A 383 -14.58 -45.98 9.17
CA SER A 383 -14.20 -47.27 8.63
C SER A 383 -15.39 -48.00 8.02
N GLN A 384 -15.37 -48.27 6.73
CA GLN A 384 -16.17 -49.32 6.13
C GLN A 384 -15.56 -50.69 6.47
N ALA A 385 -16.25 -51.47 7.33
CA ALA A 385 -15.96 -52.87 7.56
C ALA A 385 -16.18 -53.66 6.26
N ARG A 386 -15.15 -54.35 5.78
CA ARG A 386 -15.26 -55.35 4.71
C ARG A 386 -15.96 -56.60 5.26
N ALA A 387 -17.10 -56.91 4.74
CA ALA A 387 -17.75 -58.22 4.94
C ALA A 387 -16.99 -59.29 4.15
N HIS A 388 -16.40 -60.26 4.85
CA HIS A 388 -15.90 -61.50 4.24
C HIS A 388 -17.08 -62.40 3.97
N GLY A 389 -17.39 -62.62 2.70
CA GLY A 389 -18.23 -63.72 2.23
C GLY A 389 -17.42 -65.01 2.24
N ARG A 390 -17.92 -66.00 3.00
CA ARG A 390 -17.45 -67.40 2.98
C ARG A 390 -18.09 -68.11 1.78
N ALA A 391 -17.25 -68.67 0.93
CA ALA A 391 -17.72 -69.67 -0.07
C ALA A 391 -17.56 -71.03 0.58
N ASP A 392 -18.68 -71.75 0.75
CA ASP A 392 -18.69 -73.21 0.99
C ASP A 392 -19.01 -73.90 -0.34
N GLY A 393 -18.18 -74.90 -0.59
CA GLY A 393 -18.20 -75.71 -1.78
C GLY A 393 -19.29 -76.77 -1.84
N THR A 394 -19.43 -77.32 -2.94
CA THR A 394 -19.36 -78.73 -3.36
C THR A 394 -19.23 -78.78 -4.88
#